data_91bd9288291194450c6664893620b3d1
#
_entry.id   91bd9288291194450c6664893620b3d1
#
_cell.length_a   1.000
_cell.length_b   1.000
_cell.length_c   1.000
_cell.angle_alpha   90.00
_cell.angle_beta   90.00
_cell.angle_gamma   90.00
#
_symmetry.space_group_name_H-M   'P 1'
#
loop_
_entity.id
_entity.type
_entity.pdbx_description
1 polymer ?
#
loop_
_entity_poly.entity_id
_entity_poly.type
_entity_poly.pdbx_seq_one_letter_code
_entity_poly.pdbx_strand_id
1 'polypeptide(L)'
;MGVPVRRLALTHAVERLRLATPFRISGYTFSEGSVALVTLTDDGLTGRGEANGVYYFNDDAESICRTIETNREVIERGITREELATLLPAGGARNALDCALWDLDAKRTGRPVWQLAGLHGVKPLITTFTLAADDPGTVRAGALKYAAARALKLKLD
;
A
#
# COMPACT_ATOMS: atom_id res chain seq x y z
N MET A 1 11.17 21.30 -28.00
CA MET A 1 10.70 19.94 -28.30
C MET A 1 9.92 19.47 -27.07
N GLY A 2 8.59 19.33 -27.18
CA GLY A 2 7.77 18.85 -26.07
C GLY A 2 8.12 17.38 -25.76
N VAL A 3 8.30 17.07 -24.49
CA VAL A 3 8.45 15.67 -24.05
C VAL A 3 7.17 14.95 -24.50
N PRO A 4 7.26 13.82 -25.21
CA PRO A 4 6.07 13.09 -25.63
C PRO A 4 5.26 12.74 -24.39
N VAL A 5 3.99 13.13 -24.35
CA VAL A 5 3.05 12.74 -23.29
C VAL A 5 2.92 11.22 -23.34
N ARG A 6 3.55 10.53 -22.40
CA ARG A 6 3.46 9.08 -22.30
C ARG A 6 2.07 8.73 -21.75
N ARG A 7 1.34 7.93 -22.50
CA ARG A 7 0.06 7.40 -22.01
C ARG A 7 0.33 6.18 -21.14
N LEU A 8 -0.30 6.16 -19.97
CA LEU A 8 -0.33 5.01 -19.09
C LEU A 8 -1.59 4.19 -19.35
N ALA A 9 -1.48 2.86 -19.31
CA ALA A 9 -2.66 2.01 -19.17
C ALA A 9 -2.89 1.76 -17.68
N LEU A 10 -4.11 2.06 -17.19
CA LEU A 10 -4.52 1.91 -15.81
C LEU A 10 -5.48 0.73 -15.65
N THR A 11 -5.16 -0.17 -14.73
CA THR A 11 -6.13 -1.15 -14.21
C THR A 11 -6.16 -1.10 -12.69
N HIS A 12 -7.30 -1.40 -12.11
CA HIS A 12 -7.45 -1.55 -10.67
C HIS A 12 -8.43 -2.67 -10.34
N ALA A 13 -8.28 -3.26 -9.16
CA ALA A 13 -9.16 -4.30 -8.64
C ALA A 13 -9.20 -4.25 -7.13
N VAL A 14 -10.30 -4.72 -6.56
CA VAL A 14 -10.37 -5.03 -5.13
C VAL A 14 -9.91 -6.48 -4.93
N GLU A 15 -8.88 -6.68 -4.12
CA GLU A 15 -8.40 -7.99 -3.73
C GLU A 15 -8.68 -8.24 -2.24
N ARG A 16 -9.10 -9.47 -1.92
CA ARG A 16 -9.33 -9.91 -0.55
C ARG A 16 -8.21 -10.82 -0.10
N LEU A 17 -7.54 -10.41 0.96
CA LEU A 17 -6.40 -11.10 1.56
C LEU A 17 -6.86 -11.78 2.86
N ARG A 18 -6.95 -13.10 2.85
CA ARG A 18 -7.28 -13.86 4.06
C ARG A 18 -6.10 -13.82 5.03
N LEU A 19 -6.38 -13.46 6.29
CA LEU A 19 -5.36 -13.50 7.33
C LEU A 19 -5.08 -14.96 7.76
N ALA A 20 -3.82 -15.27 8.02
CA ALA A 20 -3.41 -16.60 8.52
C ALA A 20 -4.04 -16.93 9.90
N THR A 21 -4.27 -15.88 10.71
CA THR A 21 -5.01 -15.95 11.97
C THR A 21 -5.84 -14.67 12.10
N PRO A 22 -7.05 -14.75 12.69
CA PRO A 22 -7.82 -13.54 12.98
C PRO A 22 -7.00 -12.54 13.80
N PHE A 23 -7.16 -11.27 13.51
CA PHE A 23 -6.45 -10.18 14.19
C PHE A 23 -7.45 -9.28 14.92
N ARG A 24 -7.32 -9.19 16.24
CA ARG A 24 -8.21 -8.40 17.08
C ARG A 24 -7.55 -7.10 17.53
N ILE A 25 -8.29 -6.02 17.43
CA ILE A 25 -7.97 -4.71 17.98
C ILE A 25 -9.26 -4.12 18.54
N SER A 26 -9.17 -3.37 19.68
CA SER A 26 -10.25 -2.57 20.29
C SER A 26 -11.65 -2.70 19.66
N GLY A 27 -12.37 -3.76 19.98
CA GLY A 27 -13.75 -4.00 19.53
C GLY A 27 -13.91 -4.55 18.10
N TYR A 28 -12.83 -4.76 17.34
CA TYR A 28 -12.87 -5.29 15.98
C TYR A 28 -12.04 -6.57 15.85
N THR A 29 -12.58 -7.54 15.10
CA THR A 29 -11.85 -8.75 14.72
C THR A 29 -11.83 -8.87 13.20
N PHE A 30 -10.64 -8.88 12.64
CA PHE A 30 -10.41 -9.01 11.20
C PHE A 30 -10.00 -10.45 10.89
N SER A 31 -10.66 -11.11 9.96
CA SER A 31 -10.28 -12.41 9.39
C SER A 31 -9.72 -12.28 7.98
N GLU A 32 -9.99 -11.15 7.33
CA GLU A 32 -9.49 -10.78 6.02
C GLU A 32 -9.22 -9.27 5.96
N GLY A 33 -8.42 -8.85 5.00
CA GLY A 33 -8.26 -7.45 4.60
C GLY A 33 -8.62 -7.28 3.14
N SER A 34 -9.28 -6.19 2.78
CA SER A 34 -9.52 -5.82 1.38
C SER A 34 -8.56 -4.72 0.98
N VAL A 35 -7.92 -4.86 -0.16
CA VAL A 35 -7.01 -3.86 -0.73
C VAL A 35 -7.44 -3.45 -2.12
N ALA A 36 -7.29 -2.18 -2.45
CA ALA A 36 -7.35 -1.70 -3.82
C ALA A 36 -5.97 -1.89 -4.45
N LEU A 37 -5.85 -2.84 -5.37
CA LEU A 37 -4.66 -3.03 -6.18
C LEU A 37 -4.72 -2.13 -7.41
N VAL A 38 -3.65 -1.40 -7.68
CA VAL A 38 -3.48 -0.53 -8.86
C VAL A 38 -2.32 -1.03 -9.70
N THR A 39 -2.53 -1.05 -11.01
CA THR A 39 -1.50 -1.38 -11.97
C THR A 39 -1.43 -0.28 -13.04
N LEU A 40 -0.24 0.29 -13.22
CA LEU A 40 0.07 1.24 -14.28
C LEU A 40 1.05 0.59 -15.26
N THR A 41 0.72 0.62 -16.54
CA THR A 41 1.59 0.03 -17.59
C THR A 41 2.02 1.10 -18.58
N ASP A 42 3.30 1.10 -18.92
CA ASP A 42 3.93 1.95 -19.94
C ASP A 42 4.98 1.14 -20.69
N ASP A 43 4.82 1.03 -22.00
CA ASP A 43 5.78 0.36 -22.90
C ASP A 43 6.23 -1.03 -22.40
N GLY A 44 5.26 -1.84 -21.97
CA GLY A 44 5.51 -3.20 -21.45
C GLY A 44 6.04 -3.28 -20.02
N LEU A 45 6.39 -2.16 -19.40
CA LEU A 45 6.74 -2.08 -17.97
C LEU A 45 5.49 -1.87 -17.13
N THR A 46 5.44 -2.53 -15.99
CA THR A 46 4.28 -2.49 -15.11
C THR A 46 4.68 -2.08 -13.70
N GLY A 47 4.12 -0.97 -13.22
CA GLY A 47 4.19 -0.54 -11.83
C GLY A 47 2.94 -0.94 -11.05
N ARG A 48 3.12 -1.42 -9.82
CA ARG A 48 2.03 -1.82 -8.93
C ARG A 48 2.05 -1.07 -7.62
N GLY A 49 0.86 -0.75 -7.12
CA GLY A 49 0.67 -0.19 -5.80
C GLY A 49 -0.64 -0.67 -5.21
N GLU A 50 -0.74 -0.63 -3.90
CA GLU A 50 -1.95 -1.03 -3.20
C GLU A 50 -2.27 -0.11 -2.03
N ALA A 51 -3.53 -0.10 -1.60
CA ALA A 51 -3.96 0.54 -0.37
C ALA A 51 -5.11 -0.22 0.27
N ASN A 52 -5.06 -0.35 1.59
CA ASN A 52 -6.11 -0.99 2.39
C ASN A 52 -7.23 -0.01 2.76
N GLY A 53 -6.96 1.28 2.74
CA GLY A 53 -7.86 2.29 3.28
C GLY A 53 -7.86 2.36 4.81
N VAL A 54 -8.70 3.25 5.34
CA VAL A 54 -8.84 3.47 6.78
C VAL A 54 -10.33 3.48 7.12
N TYR A 55 -10.83 2.37 7.67
CA TYR A 55 -12.26 2.12 7.86
C TYR A 55 -13.00 3.23 8.63
N TYR A 56 -12.37 3.86 9.62
CA TYR A 56 -13.00 4.95 10.40
C TYR A 56 -12.98 6.30 9.69
N PHE A 57 -12.38 6.38 8.48
CA PHE A 57 -12.47 7.53 7.57
C PHE A 57 -13.37 7.26 6.37
N ASN A 58 -14.11 6.14 6.35
CA ASN A 58 -14.87 5.65 5.19
C ASN A 58 -14.00 5.49 3.93
N ASP A 59 -12.72 5.22 4.12
CA ASP A 59 -11.76 4.94 3.07
C ASP A 59 -11.59 3.42 3.01
N ASP A 60 -12.28 2.78 2.10
CA ASP A 60 -12.23 1.34 1.83
C ASP A 60 -11.74 1.05 0.40
N ALA A 61 -11.44 -0.21 0.12
CA ALA A 61 -10.90 -0.61 -1.18
C ALA A 61 -11.82 -0.24 -2.36
N GLU A 62 -13.12 -0.32 -2.17
CA GLU A 62 -14.13 0.05 -3.17
C GLU A 62 -14.18 1.57 -3.39
N SER A 63 -14.12 2.38 -2.34
CA SER A 63 -14.10 3.85 -2.45
C SER A 63 -12.79 4.34 -3.09
N ILE A 64 -11.68 3.69 -2.78
CA ILE A 64 -10.38 3.92 -3.40
C ILE A 64 -10.47 3.66 -4.91
N CYS A 65 -11.00 2.50 -5.31
CA CYS A 65 -11.18 2.16 -6.73
C CYS A 65 -12.11 3.17 -7.44
N ARG A 66 -13.20 3.60 -6.81
CA ARG A 66 -14.09 4.63 -7.40
C ARG A 66 -13.37 5.96 -7.60
N THR A 67 -12.57 6.39 -6.62
CA THR A 67 -11.79 7.63 -6.72
C THR A 67 -10.78 7.56 -7.87
N ILE A 68 -10.11 6.43 -8.03
CA ILE A 68 -9.15 6.18 -9.11
C ILE A 68 -9.87 6.22 -10.47
N GLU A 69 -11.02 5.54 -10.59
CA GLU A 69 -11.81 5.50 -11.83
C GLU A 69 -12.30 6.88 -12.25
N THR A 70 -12.78 7.69 -11.30
CA THR A 70 -13.22 9.07 -11.56
C THR A 70 -12.11 9.94 -12.16
N ASN A 71 -10.84 9.64 -11.84
CA ASN A 71 -9.67 10.39 -12.31
C ASN A 71 -8.90 9.68 -13.42
N ARG A 72 -9.45 8.59 -13.98
CA ARG A 72 -8.79 7.74 -14.99
C ARG A 72 -8.14 8.52 -16.12
N GLU A 73 -8.88 9.41 -16.77
CA GLU A 73 -8.36 10.16 -17.93
C GLU A 73 -7.11 10.99 -17.61
N VAL A 74 -7.09 11.62 -16.44
CA VAL A 74 -5.96 12.43 -16.01
C VAL A 74 -4.75 11.53 -15.71
N ILE A 75 -5.00 10.41 -15.04
CA ILE A 75 -3.95 9.44 -14.71
C ILE A 75 -3.34 8.84 -15.99
N GLU A 76 -4.19 8.41 -16.93
CA GLU A 76 -3.74 7.77 -18.19
C GLU A 76 -3.05 8.75 -19.16
N ARG A 77 -3.18 10.06 -18.98
CA ARG A 77 -2.38 11.05 -19.71
C ARG A 77 -0.90 11.06 -19.33
N GLY A 78 -0.50 10.30 -18.31
CA GLY A 78 0.88 10.21 -17.85
C GLY A 78 1.18 11.13 -16.68
N ILE A 79 0.31 11.13 -15.66
CA ILE A 79 0.46 11.93 -14.44
C ILE A 79 1.80 11.67 -13.74
N THR A 80 2.44 12.73 -13.25
CA THR A 80 3.60 12.64 -12.37
C THR A 80 3.17 12.50 -10.89
N ARG A 81 4.09 12.14 -10.00
CA ARG A 81 3.81 12.06 -8.55
C ARG A 81 3.48 13.41 -7.94
N GLU A 82 4.12 14.48 -8.43
CA GLU A 82 3.86 15.85 -8.01
C GLU A 82 2.45 16.31 -8.43
N GLU A 83 2.07 16.02 -9.66
CA GLU A 83 0.71 16.28 -10.16
C GLU A 83 -0.34 15.45 -9.41
N LEU A 84 -0.04 14.17 -9.11
CA LEU A 84 -0.90 13.31 -8.32
C LEU A 84 -1.12 13.86 -6.91
N ALA A 85 -0.08 14.40 -6.27
CA ALA A 85 -0.18 15.00 -4.94
C ALA A 85 -1.07 16.25 -4.92
N THR A 86 -1.19 16.94 -6.06
CA THR A 86 -2.09 18.10 -6.24
C THR A 86 -3.51 17.65 -6.62
N LEU A 87 -3.64 16.61 -7.44
CA LEU A 87 -4.93 16.10 -7.93
C LEU A 87 -5.76 15.45 -6.82
N LEU A 88 -5.13 14.61 -5.99
CA LEU A 88 -5.80 13.83 -4.97
C LEU A 88 -5.37 14.22 -3.55
N PRO A 89 -6.33 14.32 -2.61
CA PRO A 89 -6.00 14.50 -1.21
C PRO A 89 -5.22 13.28 -0.66
N ALA A 90 -4.60 13.43 0.51
CA ALA A 90 -4.02 12.30 1.22
C ALA A 90 -5.10 11.25 1.51
N GLY A 91 -4.82 9.98 1.20
CA GLY A 91 -5.75 8.87 1.32
C GLY A 91 -5.32 7.66 0.51
N GLY A 92 -6.14 6.61 0.53
CA GLY A 92 -5.81 5.34 -0.09
C GLY A 92 -5.60 5.43 -1.59
N ALA A 93 -6.42 6.19 -2.32
CA ALA A 93 -6.30 6.33 -3.77
C ALA A 93 -4.96 6.96 -4.18
N ARG A 94 -4.57 8.07 -3.51
CA ARG A 94 -3.27 8.69 -3.75
C ARG A 94 -2.12 7.76 -3.39
N ASN A 95 -2.20 7.05 -2.25
CA ASN A 95 -1.16 6.11 -1.83
C ASN A 95 -0.96 4.98 -2.85
N ALA A 96 -2.04 4.32 -3.29
CA ALA A 96 -1.93 3.22 -4.25
C ALA A 96 -1.33 3.67 -5.59
N LEU A 97 -1.77 4.82 -6.12
CA LEU A 97 -1.23 5.39 -7.36
C LEU A 97 0.23 5.84 -7.21
N ASP A 98 0.60 6.50 -6.11
CA ASP A 98 1.97 6.94 -5.86
C ASP A 98 2.93 5.74 -5.77
N CYS A 99 2.54 4.68 -5.06
CA CYS A 99 3.31 3.43 -5.01
C CYS A 99 3.47 2.80 -6.41
N ALA A 100 2.42 2.79 -7.23
CA ALA A 100 2.48 2.27 -8.60
C ALA A 100 3.42 3.11 -9.48
N LEU A 101 3.41 4.43 -9.35
CA LEU A 101 4.33 5.33 -10.07
C LEU A 101 5.79 5.12 -9.63
N TRP A 102 6.04 4.99 -8.32
CA TRP A 102 7.38 4.67 -7.80
C TRP A 102 7.91 3.34 -8.35
N ASP A 103 7.09 2.30 -8.36
CA ASP A 103 7.47 0.99 -8.89
C ASP A 103 7.72 1.03 -10.40
N LEU A 104 6.88 1.77 -11.14
CA LEU A 104 7.06 1.97 -12.58
C LEU A 104 8.35 2.74 -12.89
N ASP A 105 8.63 3.82 -12.15
CA ASP A 105 9.84 4.63 -12.35
C ASP A 105 11.11 3.84 -11.99
N ALA A 106 11.06 3.01 -10.96
CA ALA A 106 12.16 2.11 -10.62
C ALA A 106 12.48 1.14 -11.77
N LYS A 107 11.45 0.57 -12.40
CA LYS A 107 11.59 -0.34 -13.53
C LYS A 107 12.07 0.37 -14.81
N ARG A 108 11.54 1.57 -15.07
CA ARG A 108 11.97 2.41 -16.22
C ARG A 108 13.45 2.80 -16.15
N THR A 109 13.92 3.09 -14.95
CA THR A 109 15.29 3.58 -14.74
C THR A 109 16.30 2.48 -14.39
N GLY A 110 15.83 1.27 -14.08
CA GLY A 110 16.65 0.19 -13.54
C GLY A 110 17.23 0.49 -12.15
N ARG A 111 16.69 1.48 -11.45
CA ARG A 111 17.16 1.93 -10.12
C ARG A 111 16.13 1.57 -9.05
N PRO A 112 16.55 1.06 -7.89
CA PRO A 112 15.62 0.78 -6.81
C PRO A 112 15.02 2.08 -6.24
N VAL A 113 13.80 2.00 -5.70
CA VAL A 113 13.04 3.15 -5.18
C VAL A 113 13.85 3.98 -4.17
N TRP A 114 14.63 3.34 -3.29
CA TRP A 114 15.43 4.06 -2.32
C TRP A 114 16.48 4.99 -2.94
N GLN A 115 17.06 4.61 -4.10
CA GLN A 115 17.97 5.49 -4.85
C GLN A 115 17.22 6.65 -5.51
N LEU A 116 16.02 6.39 -6.07
CA LEU A 116 15.17 7.43 -6.63
C LEU A 116 14.72 8.42 -5.55
N ALA A 117 14.53 7.95 -4.33
CA ALA A 117 14.23 8.77 -3.16
C ALA A 117 15.45 9.53 -2.59
N GLY A 118 16.61 9.47 -3.25
CA GLY A 118 17.82 10.20 -2.84
C GLY A 118 18.59 9.57 -1.69
N LEU A 119 18.29 8.34 -1.31
CA LEU A 119 19.05 7.65 -0.26
C LEU A 119 20.36 7.09 -0.83
N HIS A 120 21.42 7.15 -0.04
CA HIS A 120 22.74 6.62 -0.41
C HIS A 120 22.93 5.15 -0.08
N GLY A 121 21.99 4.54 0.62
CA GLY A 121 21.98 3.13 0.99
C GLY A 121 20.83 2.80 1.91
N VAL A 122 20.57 1.51 2.06
CA VAL A 122 19.58 0.97 2.99
C VAL A 122 20.25 0.06 4.00
N LYS A 123 19.76 0.10 5.24
CA LYS A 123 20.22 -0.77 6.32
C LYS A 123 19.09 -1.72 6.72
N PRO A 124 19.41 -2.94 7.17
CA PRO A 124 18.40 -3.81 7.76
C PRO A 124 17.70 -3.13 8.92
N LEU A 125 16.37 -3.20 8.95
CA LEU A 125 15.52 -2.69 10.02
C LEU A 125 15.01 -3.85 10.87
N ILE A 126 14.83 -3.59 12.17
CA ILE A 126 14.14 -4.54 13.04
C ILE A 126 12.66 -4.41 12.76
N THR A 127 12.04 -5.51 12.32
CA THR A 127 10.59 -5.60 12.25
C THR A 127 9.99 -6.05 13.58
N THR A 128 8.72 -5.76 13.80
CA THR A 128 7.95 -6.21 14.97
C THR A 128 6.88 -7.20 14.55
N PHE A 129 6.62 -8.20 15.40
CA PHE A 129 5.42 -9.03 15.29
C PHE A 129 4.37 -8.48 16.25
N THR A 130 3.15 -8.26 15.75
CA THR A 130 2.07 -7.70 16.56
C THR A 130 1.30 -8.82 17.24
N LEU A 131 1.10 -8.67 18.55
CA LEU A 131 0.17 -9.48 19.34
C LEU A 131 -1.14 -8.71 19.45
N ALA A 132 -2.25 -9.38 19.13
CA ALA A 132 -3.59 -8.80 19.24
C ALA A 132 -3.95 -8.49 20.70
N ALA A 133 -4.92 -7.62 20.90
CA ALA A 133 -5.56 -7.43 22.21
C ALA A 133 -6.45 -8.66 22.47
N ASP A 134 -6.07 -9.47 23.45
CA ASP A 134 -6.75 -10.73 23.79
C ASP A 134 -6.50 -11.10 25.26
N ASP A 135 -7.06 -12.23 25.71
CA ASP A 135 -6.80 -12.72 27.05
C ASP A 135 -5.29 -13.01 27.27
N PRO A 136 -4.81 -12.94 28.52
CA PRO A 136 -3.39 -13.11 28.83
C PRO A 136 -2.79 -14.43 28.37
N GLY A 137 -3.58 -15.53 28.32
CA GLY A 137 -3.14 -16.84 27.88
C GLY A 137 -2.85 -16.86 26.39
N THR A 138 -3.77 -16.31 25.59
CA THR A 138 -3.64 -16.16 24.14
C THR A 138 -2.47 -15.23 23.78
N VAL A 139 -2.33 -14.09 24.48
CA VAL A 139 -1.19 -13.18 24.28
C VAL A 139 0.13 -13.87 24.59
N ARG A 140 0.19 -14.63 25.71
CA ARG A 140 1.39 -15.39 26.07
C ARG A 140 1.75 -16.45 25.04
N ALA A 141 0.76 -17.22 24.55
CA ALA A 141 0.98 -18.21 23.51
C ALA A 141 1.50 -17.57 22.21
N GLY A 142 0.94 -16.44 21.81
CA GLY A 142 1.42 -15.64 20.68
C GLY A 142 2.86 -15.16 20.87
N ALA A 143 3.21 -14.68 22.06
CA ALA A 143 4.58 -14.25 22.37
C ALA A 143 5.58 -15.40 22.28
N LEU A 144 5.21 -16.58 22.77
CA LEU A 144 6.06 -17.79 22.68
C LEU A 144 6.26 -18.23 21.22
N LYS A 145 5.23 -18.12 20.37
CA LYS A 145 5.34 -18.41 18.94
C LYS A 145 6.41 -17.52 18.26
N TYR A 146 6.57 -16.30 18.73
CA TYR A 146 7.55 -15.33 18.21
C TYR A 146 8.75 -15.13 19.16
N ALA A 147 9.10 -16.14 19.96
CA ALA A 147 10.19 -16.03 20.95
C ALA A 147 11.55 -15.63 20.36
N ALA A 148 11.79 -15.98 19.08
CA ALA A 148 13.01 -15.58 18.36
C ALA A 148 12.96 -14.15 17.78
N ALA A 149 11.81 -13.46 17.85
CA ALA A 149 11.69 -12.10 17.34
C ALA A 149 12.45 -11.10 18.23
N ARG A 150 13.13 -10.15 17.59
CA ARG A 150 13.89 -9.10 18.30
C ARG A 150 13.01 -8.04 18.92
N ALA A 151 11.78 -7.91 18.45
CA ALA A 151 10.80 -6.95 18.96
C ALA A 151 9.36 -7.46 18.76
N LEU A 152 8.53 -7.23 19.77
CA LEU A 152 7.09 -7.49 19.73
C LEU A 152 6.33 -6.18 19.95
N LYS A 153 5.19 -6.05 19.28
CA LYS A 153 4.24 -4.95 19.50
C LYS A 153 2.98 -5.51 20.12
N LEU A 154 2.63 -5.05 21.31
CA LEU A 154 1.38 -5.44 21.99
C LEU A 154 0.29 -4.42 21.69
N LYS A 155 -0.90 -4.92 21.38
CA LYS A 155 -2.14 -4.14 21.39
C LYS A 155 -2.79 -4.31 22.76
N LEU A 156 -3.22 -3.19 23.34
CA LEU A 156 -3.93 -3.14 24.64
C LEU A 156 -5.31 -2.52 24.39
N ASP A 157 -6.32 -3.02 25.10
CA ASP A 157 -7.67 -2.43 25.15
C ASP A 157 -7.77 -1.41 26.28
#